data_f7aa7cb8b2b210873ff64ffc316fd2b9
#
_entry.id   f7aa7cb8b2b210873ff64ffc316fd2b9
#
_cell.length_a   1.000
_cell.length_b   1.000
_cell.length_c   1.000
_cell.angle_alpha   90.00
_cell.angle_beta   90.00
_cell.angle_gamma   90.00
#
_symmetry.space_group_name_H-M   'P 1'
#
loop_
_entity.id
_entity.type
_entity.pdbx_description
1 polymer ?
#
loop_
_entity_poly.entity_id
_entity_poly.type
_entity_poly.pdbx_seq_one_letter_code
_entity_poly.pdbx_strand_id
1 'polypeptide(L)'
;DADSLIFASCYRKRQTPEDEKYYTDITDSRNKFDEQFMQIVNHLEEIYTIDKVITFSGSKGNFRKLITKKYKANRKNSELPPLLNEMHQFVKEQYDSVYGYGVETDDMVARYWHNLTQQFGRDEVCIVSIDKDYRQFPALIYNYHYKHKEILDISEDEAMYNFYEQMIMGDTADNVNYFKGKGKRFAEKYFEDCQTKYQYTKKLYQLFIKEYK
;
A
#
# COMPACT_ATOMS: atom_id res chain seq x y z
N ASP A 1 -7.36 0.14 2.35
CA ASP A 1 -6.60 -1.10 2.15
C ASP A 1 -6.45 -1.81 3.49
N ALA A 2 -7.06 -3.00 3.63
CA ALA A 2 -7.11 -3.74 4.89
C ALA A 2 -6.02 -4.84 5.00
N ASP A 3 -5.26 -5.13 3.95
CA ASP A 3 -4.30 -6.25 3.98
C ASP A 3 -3.25 -6.10 5.09
N SER A 4 -2.71 -4.90 5.27
CA SER A 4 -1.75 -4.64 6.35
C SER A 4 -2.39 -4.75 7.74
N LEU A 5 -3.65 -4.35 7.89
CA LEU A 5 -4.39 -4.44 9.15
C LEU A 5 -4.72 -5.90 9.48
N ILE A 6 -5.18 -6.67 8.47
CA ILE A 6 -5.42 -8.11 8.59
C ILE A 6 -4.15 -8.83 9.02
N PHE A 7 -3.03 -8.54 8.35
CA PHE A 7 -1.74 -9.12 8.69
C PHE A 7 -1.33 -8.79 10.13
N ALA A 8 -1.44 -7.52 10.54
CA ALA A 8 -1.09 -7.06 11.87
C ALA A 8 -1.99 -7.66 12.97
N SER A 9 -3.26 -7.92 12.65
CA SER A 9 -4.20 -8.53 13.62
C SER A 9 -3.87 -9.97 13.96
N CYS A 10 -3.12 -10.68 13.10
CA CYS A 10 -2.68 -12.05 13.39
C CYS A 10 -1.51 -12.12 14.39
N TYR A 11 -0.86 -11.00 14.70
CA TYR A 11 0.31 -10.98 15.60
C TYR A 11 -0.09 -10.66 17.04
N ARG A 12 0.51 -11.38 17.99
CA ARG A 12 0.43 -11.07 19.42
C ARG A 12 1.42 -9.97 19.80
N LYS A 13 1.09 -9.17 20.81
CA LYS A 13 2.03 -8.29 21.46
C LYS A 13 2.92 -9.14 22.38
N ARG A 14 4.18 -9.32 22.00
CA ARG A 14 5.16 -10.07 22.79
C ARG A 14 5.83 -9.17 23.82
N GLN A 15 6.02 -9.72 25.03
CA GLN A 15 6.82 -9.08 26.08
C GLN A 15 8.25 -9.63 26.08
N THR A 16 8.41 -10.91 25.74
CA THR A 16 9.68 -11.61 25.63
C THR A 16 9.84 -12.26 24.25
N PRO A 17 11.07 -12.58 23.81
CA PRO A 17 11.30 -13.28 22.55
C PRO A 17 10.68 -14.69 22.51
N GLU A 18 10.50 -15.33 23.68
CA GLU A 18 9.95 -16.67 23.83
C GLU A 18 8.44 -16.70 23.70
N ASP A 19 7.77 -15.56 23.83
CA ASP A 19 6.32 -15.49 23.68
C ASP A 19 5.89 -15.88 22.26
N GLU A 20 4.73 -16.54 22.14
CA GLU A 20 4.14 -16.89 20.86
C GLU A 20 3.97 -15.63 19.99
N LYS A 21 4.43 -15.74 18.74
CA LYS A 21 4.43 -14.64 17.79
C LYS A 21 3.05 -14.35 17.20
N TYR A 22 2.25 -15.40 17.02
CA TYR A 22 0.97 -15.33 16.37
C TYR A 22 -0.16 -15.70 17.32
N TYR A 23 -1.35 -15.19 17.03
CA TYR A 23 -2.56 -15.74 17.62
C TYR A 23 -2.85 -17.12 17.03
N THR A 24 -3.38 -18.01 17.87
CA THR A 24 -3.84 -19.36 17.51
C THR A 24 -5.36 -19.47 17.59
N ASP A 25 -6.00 -18.55 18.30
CA ASP A 25 -7.46 -18.40 18.35
C ASP A 25 -7.90 -17.30 17.39
N ILE A 26 -8.79 -17.65 16.48
CA ILE A 26 -9.34 -16.70 15.49
C ILE A 26 -10.11 -15.56 16.15
N THR A 27 -10.72 -15.80 17.31
CA THR A 27 -11.48 -14.79 18.06
C THR A 27 -10.58 -13.64 18.50
N ASP A 28 -9.38 -13.95 18.98
CA ASP A 28 -8.40 -12.93 19.39
C ASP A 28 -7.97 -12.05 18.20
N SER A 29 -7.71 -12.69 17.05
CA SER A 29 -7.34 -11.97 15.83
C SER A 29 -8.48 -11.09 15.31
N ARG A 30 -9.73 -11.59 15.35
CA ARG A 30 -10.93 -10.82 14.95
C ARG A 30 -11.12 -9.61 15.86
N ASN A 31 -11.13 -9.83 17.17
CA ASN A 31 -11.28 -8.75 18.15
C ASN A 31 -10.23 -7.65 17.94
N LYS A 32 -8.98 -8.05 17.71
CA LYS A 32 -7.91 -7.09 17.44
C LYS A 32 -8.10 -6.33 16.15
N PHE A 33 -8.56 -6.99 15.08
CA PHE A 33 -8.89 -6.33 13.83
C PHE A 33 -10.01 -5.31 14.02
N ASP A 34 -11.12 -5.73 14.63
CA ASP A 34 -12.30 -4.90 14.89
C ASP A 34 -11.93 -3.67 15.73
N GLU A 35 -11.14 -3.87 16.80
CA GLU A 35 -10.66 -2.79 17.65
C GLU A 35 -9.82 -1.77 16.84
N GLN A 36 -8.85 -2.23 16.08
CA GLN A 36 -7.98 -1.37 15.28
C GLN A 36 -8.75 -0.66 14.15
N PHE A 37 -9.68 -1.36 13.50
CA PHE A 37 -10.54 -0.81 12.47
C PHE A 37 -11.41 0.32 13.02
N MET A 38 -12.07 0.07 14.15
CA MET A 38 -12.90 1.08 14.82
C MET A 38 -12.09 2.27 15.32
N GLN A 39 -10.88 2.06 15.83
CA GLN A 39 -9.97 3.16 16.20
C GLN A 39 -9.62 4.06 15.01
N ILE A 40 -9.42 3.48 13.81
CA ILE A 40 -9.18 4.23 12.58
C ILE A 40 -10.41 5.05 12.19
N VAL A 41 -11.59 4.41 12.16
CA VAL A 41 -12.85 5.07 11.77
C VAL A 41 -13.18 6.20 12.74
N ASN A 42 -13.18 5.93 14.05
CA ASN A 42 -13.49 6.95 15.06
C ASN A 42 -12.53 8.14 14.99
N HIS A 43 -11.24 7.90 14.77
CA HIS A 43 -10.27 9.00 14.62
C HIS A 43 -10.56 9.86 13.38
N LEU A 44 -10.96 9.26 12.28
CA LEU A 44 -11.33 10.01 11.08
C LEU A 44 -12.67 10.74 11.24
N GLU A 45 -13.61 10.18 11.99
CA GLU A 45 -14.90 10.83 12.33
C GLU A 45 -14.76 12.06 13.23
N GLU A 46 -13.66 12.16 14.00
CA GLU A 46 -13.32 13.38 14.74
C GLU A 46 -12.97 14.56 13.81
N ILE A 47 -12.57 14.27 12.58
CA ILE A 47 -12.05 15.25 11.62
C ILE A 47 -13.03 15.48 10.47
N TYR A 48 -13.70 14.41 10.01
CA TYR A 48 -14.56 14.39 8.82
C TYR A 48 -15.92 13.78 9.10
N THR A 49 -16.91 14.16 8.31
CA THR A 49 -18.15 13.38 8.20
C THR A 49 -17.92 12.23 7.23
N ILE A 50 -18.07 10.98 7.68
CA ILE A 50 -17.86 9.79 6.86
C ILE A 50 -19.20 9.24 6.39
N ASP A 51 -19.50 9.36 5.11
CA ASP A 51 -20.72 8.78 4.53
C ASP A 51 -20.55 7.28 4.26
N LYS A 52 -19.35 6.84 3.88
CA LYS A 52 -19.11 5.44 3.52
C LYS A 52 -17.65 5.03 3.73
N VAL A 53 -17.47 3.83 4.28
CA VAL A 53 -16.19 3.11 4.31
C VAL A 53 -16.25 1.96 3.31
N ILE A 54 -15.25 1.86 2.42
CA ILE A 54 -15.11 0.75 1.48
C ILE A 54 -13.83 0.00 1.84
N THR A 55 -13.97 -1.25 2.21
CA THR A 55 -12.86 -2.11 2.60
C THR A 55 -12.36 -2.92 1.40
N PHE A 56 -11.06 -3.04 1.28
CA PHE A 56 -10.38 -3.84 0.25
C PHE A 56 -9.47 -4.84 0.92
N SER A 57 -9.60 -6.12 0.57
CA SER A 57 -8.76 -7.15 1.19
C SER A 57 -8.52 -8.33 0.28
N GLY A 58 -7.28 -8.79 0.27
CA GLY A 58 -6.86 -9.99 -0.43
C GLY A 58 -6.95 -9.91 -1.94
N SER A 59 -6.22 -10.79 -2.56
CA SER A 59 -6.29 -10.99 -4.00
C SER A 59 -5.96 -12.44 -4.33
N LYS A 60 -6.61 -12.99 -5.34
CA LYS A 60 -6.26 -14.29 -5.89
C LYS A 60 -5.57 -14.14 -7.23
N GLY A 61 -4.31 -14.53 -7.24
CA GLY A 61 -3.46 -14.36 -8.41
C GLY A 61 -2.88 -12.94 -8.51
N ASN A 62 -1.92 -12.79 -9.40
CA ASN A 62 -1.28 -11.50 -9.67
C ASN A 62 -0.68 -11.56 -11.08
N PHE A 63 -1.16 -10.72 -11.98
CA PHE A 63 -0.68 -10.67 -13.35
C PHE A 63 0.82 -10.36 -13.47
N ARG A 64 1.39 -9.61 -12.49
CA ARG A 64 2.83 -9.28 -12.48
C ARG A 64 3.71 -10.53 -12.43
N LYS A 65 3.23 -11.62 -11.79
CA LYS A 65 3.93 -12.92 -11.76
C LYS A 65 3.92 -13.64 -13.11
N LEU A 66 2.96 -13.30 -14.00
CA LEU A 66 2.94 -13.79 -15.37
C LEU A 66 3.96 -13.07 -16.25
N ILE A 67 4.21 -11.78 -15.96
CA ILE A 67 5.20 -10.97 -16.69
C ILE A 67 6.61 -11.32 -16.23
N THR A 68 6.84 -11.47 -14.93
CA THR A 68 8.16 -11.80 -14.39
C THR A 68 8.10 -12.69 -13.15
N LYS A 69 8.85 -13.80 -13.20
CA LYS A 69 8.99 -14.72 -12.07
C LYS A 69 9.78 -14.11 -10.88
N LYS A 70 10.48 -12.99 -11.11
CA LYS A 70 11.27 -12.31 -10.08
C LYS A 70 10.39 -11.50 -9.11
N TYR A 71 9.19 -11.08 -9.56
CA TYR A 71 8.28 -10.29 -8.76
C TYR A 71 7.90 -11.00 -7.45
N LYS A 72 8.16 -10.37 -6.32
CA LYS A 72 7.94 -10.92 -4.95
C LYS A 72 8.58 -12.29 -4.71
N ALA A 73 9.63 -12.66 -5.46
CA ALA A 73 10.29 -13.96 -5.32
C ALA A 73 11.03 -14.11 -3.99
N ASN A 74 11.45 -13.00 -3.38
CA ASN A 74 12.07 -12.93 -2.06
C ASN A 74 11.11 -13.34 -0.92
N ARG A 75 9.78 -13.31 -1.15
CA ARG A 75 8.76 -13.66 -0.14
C ARG A 75 8.47 -15.17 -0.05
N LYS A 76 9.06 -16.01 -0.92
CA LYS A 76 8.74 -17.45 -0.99
C LYS A 76 9.00 -18.21 0.31
N ASN A 77 9.95 -17.77 1.11
CA ASN A 77 10.34 -18.42 2.37
C ASN A 77 9.86 -17.64 3.60
N SER A 78 8.99 -16.63 3.42
CA SER A 78 8.43 -15.90 4.54
C SER A 78 7.37 -16.75 5.24
N GLU A 79 7.51 -16.92 6.54
CA GLU A 79 6.50 -17.54 7.37
C GLU A 79 5.26 -16.63 7.42
N LEU A 80 4.11 -17.17 7.03
CA LEU A 80 2.85 -16.46 7.12
C LEU A 80 2.13 -16.78 8.44
N PRO A 81 1.39 -15.81 9.01
CA PRO A 81 0.57 -16.09 10.18
C PRO A 81 -0.42 -17.23 9.91
N PRO A 82 -0.56 -18.19 10.83
CA PRO A 82 -1.43 -19.35 10.63
C PRO A 82 -2.89 -18.99 10.30
N LEU A 83 -3.42 -17.94 10.94
CA LEU A 83 -4.82 -17.49 10.79
C LEU A 83 -5.03 -16.50 9.62
N LEU A 84 -4.01 -16.20 8.82
CA LEU A 84 -4.10 -15.16 7.80
C LEU A 84 -5.24 -15.39 6.79
N ASN A 85 -5.41 -16.61 6.31
CA ASN A 85 -6.46 -16.94 5.34
C ASN A 85 -7.87 -16.82 5.95
N GLU A 86 -8.05 -17.28 7.19
CA GLU A 86 -9.31 -17.19 7.92
C GLU A 86 -9.66 -15.73 8.22
N MET A 87 -8.66 -14.91 8.52
CA MET A 87 -8.86 -13.48 8.73
C MET A 87 -9.23 -12.74 7.42
N HIS A 88 -8.65 -13.10 6.28
CA HIS A 88 -9.10 -12.58 4.99
C HIS A 88 -10.55 -12.95 4.70
N GLN A 89 -10.96 -14.20 4.99
CA GLN A 89 -12.35 -14.64 4.84
C GLN A 89 -13.29 -13.88 5.79
N PHE A 90 -12.90 -13.73 7.04
CA PHE A 90 -13.64 -12.94 8.03
C PHE A 90 -13.88 -11.49 7.54
N VAL A 91 -12.83 -10.79 7.13
CA VAL A 91 -12.96 -9.40 6.67
C VAL A 91 -13.80 -9.30 5.40
N LYS A 92 -13.65 -10.25 4.49
CA LYS A 92 -14.47 -10.30 3.28
C LYS A 92 -15.97 -10.43 3.61
N GLU A 93 -16.34 -11.27 4.57
CA GLU A 93 -17.73 -11.56 4.91
C GLU A 93 -18.35 -10.49 5.81
N GLN A 94 -17.62 -10.04 6.84
CA GLN A 94 -18.17 -9.13 7.84
C GLN A 94 -18.10 -7.66 7.42
N TYR A 95 -17.15 -7.28 6.58
CA TYR A 95 -16.95 -5.91 6.12
C TYR A 95 -17.31 -5.70 4.65
N ASP A 96 -17.96 -6.67 4.01
CA ASP A 96 -18.32 -6.65 2.58
C ASP A 96 -17.13 -6.19 1.70
N SER A 97 -15.94 -6.73 2.03
CA SER A 97 -14.69 -6.26 1.47
C SER A 97 -14.58 -6.60 -0.03
N VAL A 98 -14.20 -5.61 -0.81
CA VAL A 98 -13.88 -5.81 -2.24
C VAL A 98 -12.67 -6.72 -2.36
N TYR A 99 -12.83 -7.80 -3.11
CA TYR A 99 -11.82 -8.83 -3.31
C TYR A 99 -11.37 -8.90 -4.77
N GLY A 100 -10.05 -8.92 -4.99
CA GLY A 100 -9.47 -8.90 -6.34
C GLY A 100 -9.20 -10.29 -6.93
N TYR A 101 -9.26 -10.34 -8.26
CA TYR A 101 -8.84 -11.50 -9.01
C TYR A 101 -7.84 -11.10 -10.09
N GLY A 102 -6.64 -11.69 -10.06
CA GLY A 102 -5.58 -11.41 -11.02
C GLY A 102 -4.84 -10.08 -10.82
N VAL A 103 -5.28 -9.26 -9.86
CA VAL A 103 -4.70 -7.95 -9.50
C VAL A 103 -4.42 -7.90 -8.01
N GLU A 104 -3.58 -7.00 -7.55
CA GLU A 104 -3.32 -6.77 -6.12
C GLU A 104 -4.38 -5.85 -5.49
N THR A 105 -4.42 -5.82 -4.16
CA THR A 105 -5.36 -4.98 -3.41
C THR A 105 -5.16 -3.50 -3.71
N ASP A 106 -3.92 -3.07 -3.84
CA ASP A 106 -3.55 -1.70 -4.20
C ASP A 106 -4.03 -1.29 -5.60
N ASP A 107 -4.03 -2.21 -6.59
CA ASP A 107 -4.61 -1.96 -7.92
C ASP A 107 -6.12 -1.67 -7.83
N MET A 108 -6.82 -2.39 -6.96
CA MET A 108 -8.26 -2.19 -6.75
C MET A 108 -8.54 -0.85 -6.06
N VAL A 109 -7.81 -0.55 -4.99
CA VAL A 109 -7.92 0.73 -4.28
C VAL A 109 -7.67 1.88 -5.23
N ALA A 110 -6.61 1.82 -6.04
CA ALA A 110 -6.27 2.84 -7.04
C ALA A 110 -7.42 3.05 -8.04
N ARG A 111 -8.00 1.98 -8.56
CA ARG A 111 -9.13 2.03 -9.50
C ARG A 111 -10.38 2.64 -8.88
N TYR A 112 -10.72 2.24 -7.65
CA TYR A 112 -11.87 2.79 -6.93
C TYR A 112 -11.64 4.25 -6.57
N TRP A 113 -10.47 4.60 -6.06
CA TRP A 113 -10.10 5.97 -5.77
C TRP A 113 -10.26 6.86 -7.02
N HIS A 114 -9.73 6.44 -8.16
CA HIS A 114 -9.88 7.20 -9.40
C HIS A 114 -11.34 7.42 -9.77
N ASN A 115 -12.17 6.38 -9.75
CA ASN A 115 -13.59 6.49 -10.09
C ASN A 115 -14.36 7.39 -9.12
N LEU A 116 -14.11 7.25 -7.82
CA LEU A 116 -14.77 8.03 -6.78
C LEU A 116 -14.36 9.52 -6.85
N THR A 117 -13.08 9.80 -7.09
CA THR A 117 -12.62 11.19 -7.24
C THR A 117 -13.17 11.86 -8.49
N GLN A 118 -13.42 11.11 -9.57
CA GLN A 118 -14.12 11.66 -10.74
C GLN A 118 -15.61 11.97 -10.46
N GLN A 119 -16.22 11.22 -9.56
CA GLN A 119 -17.64 11.40 -9.23
C GLN A 119 -17.89 12.46 -8.16
N PHE A 120 -17.06 12.47 -7.12
CA PHE A 120 -17.30 13.27 -5.91
C PHE A 120 -16.30 14.41 -5.70
N GLY A 121 -15.18 14.38 -6.39
CA GLY A 121 -14.05 15.28 -6.16
C GLY A 121 -12.94 14.61 -5.34
N ARG A 122 -11.73 15.13 -5.50
CA ARG A 122 -10.51 14.62 -4.85
C ARG A 122 -10.59 14.70 -3.32
N ASP A 123 -11.10 15.82 -2.82
CA ASP A 123 -11.11 16.15 -1.39
C ASP A 123 -12.18 15.36 -0.60
N GLU A 124 -13.08 14.69 -1.31
CA GLU A 124 -14.14 13.84 -0.74
C GLU A 124 -13.72 12.36 -0.60
N VAL A 125 -12.50 12.02 -1.02
CA VAL A 125 -12.04 10.62 -1.04
C VAL A 125 -10.70 10.49 -0.35
N CYS A 126 -10.68 9.78 0.79
CA CYS A 126 -9.46 9.51 1.55
C CYS A 126 -9.05 8.03 1.41
N ILE A 127 -7.80 7.78 1.04
CA ILE A 127 -7.19 6.44 1.08
C ILE A 127 -6.68 6.18 2.51
N VAL A 128 -7.10 5.08 3.11
CA VAL A 128 -6.63 4.67 4.43
C VAL A 128 -5.64 3.51 4.26
N SER A 129 -4.35 3.77 4.45
CA SER A 129 -3.29 2.77 4.30
C SER A 129 -1.98 3.21 4.93
N ILE A 130 -1.14 2.25 5.31
CA ILE A 130 0.26 2.48 5.71
C ILE A 130 1.25 2.30 4.55
N ASP A 131 0.77 1.86 3.39
CA ASP A 131 1.63 1.61 2.24
C ASP A 131 2.06 2.93 1.58
N LYS A 132 3.38 3.07 1.39
CA LYS A 132 3.99 4.24 0.75
C LYS A 132 3.62 4.37 -0.73
N ASP A 133 3.22 3.28 -1.38
CA ASP A 133 2.97 3.26 -2.82
C ASP A 133 1.74 4.10 -3.20
N TYR A 134 0.82 4.32 -2.26
CA TYR A 134 -0.30 5.26 -2.45
C TYR A 134 0.14 6.73 -2.58
N ARG A 135 1.35 7.10 -2.15
CA ARG A 135 1.89 8.45 -2.37
C ARG A 135 2.18 8.79 -3.84
N GLN A 136 1.98 7.84 -4.75
CA GLN A 136 2.02 8.06 -6.19
C GLN A 136 0.68 8.56 -6.76
N PHE A 137 -0.32 8.75 -5.90
CA PHE A 137 -1.62 9.33 -6.26
C PHE A 137 -1.76 10.73 -5.65
N PRO A 138 -2.34 11.70 -6.37
CA PRO A 138 -2.66 13.02 -5.82
C PRO A 138 -3.91 12.91 -4.93
N ALA A 139 -3.75 12.36 -3.73
CA ALA A 139 -4.81 11.91 -2.85
C ALA A 139 -4.65 12.42 -1.42
N LEU A 140 -5.76 12.47 -0.70
CA LEU A 140 -5.75 12.45 0.76
C LEU A 140 -5.48 11.02 1.22
N ILE A 141 -4.48 10.84 2.07
CA ILE A 141 -4.07 9.52 2.57
C ILE A 141 -3.99 9.58 4.08
N TYR A 142 -4.78 8.76 4.78
CA TYR A 142 -4.61 8.59 6.21
C TYR A 142 -3.64 7.44 6.49
N ASN A 143 -2.47 7.79 7.01
CA ASN A 143 -1.48 6.81 7.48
C ASN A 143 -1.73 6.49 8.95
N TYR A 144 -2.39 5.36 9.22
CA TYR A 144 -2.75 4.92 10.57
C TYR A 144 -1.60 4.26 11.35
N HIS A 145 -0.38 4.20 10.80
CA HIS A 145 0.76 3.64 11.51
C HIS A 145 1.01 4.41 12.82
N TYR A 146 1.20 3.68 13.93
CA TYR A 146 1.26 4.25 15.29
C TYR A 146 2.28 5.39 15.49
N LYS A 147 3.32 5.45 14.64
CA LYS A 147 4.34 6.52 14.66
C LYS A 147 3.91 7.78 13.91
N HIS A 148 2.94 7.67 13.04
CA HIS A 148 2.55 8.76 12.16
C HIS A 148 1.16 9.27 12.52
N LYS A 149 0.11 8.47 12.32
CA LYS A 149 -1.29 8.86 12.53
C LYS A 149 -1.57 10.23 11.90
N GLU A 150 -1.18 10.38 10.65
CA GLU A 150 -1.21 11.65 9.93
C GLU A 150 -2.04 11.55 8.66
N ILE A 151 -2.68 12.66 8.30
CA ILE A 151 -3.31 12.81 6.99
C ILE A 151 -2.30 13.51 6.08
N LEU A 152 -1.96 12.83 4.99
CA LEU A 152 -1.10 13.35 3.94
C LEU A 152 -1.97 13.87 2.82
N ASP A 153 -1.77 15.11 2.43
CA ASP A 153 -2.37 15.73 1.26
C ASP A 153 -1.32 15.75 0.14
N ILE A 154 -1.35 14.74 -0.73
CA ILE A 154 -0.36 14.57 -1.79
C ILE A 154 -0.80 15.35 -3.02
N SER A 155 -0.04 16.35 -3.42
CA SER A 155 -0.26 17.12 -4.63
C SER A 155 0.03 16.32 -5.92
N GLU A 156 -0.43 16.81 -7.07
CA GLU A 156 -0.13 16.20 -8.39
C GLU A 156 1.39 16.16 -8.67
N ASP A 157 2.10 17.24 -8.35
CA ASP A 157 3.54 17.32 -8.56
C ASP A 157 4.30 16.36 -7.63
N GLU A 158 3.88 16.26 -6.38
CA GLU A 158 4.46 15.33 -5.41
C GLU A 158 4.20 13.87 -5.81
N ALA A 159 2.98 13.54 -6.20
CA ALA A 159 2.63 12.21 -6.67
C ALA A 159 3.43 11.81 -7.91
N MET A 160 3.56 12.73 -8.86
CA MET A 160 4.39 12.55 -10.05
C MET A 160 5.85 12.32 -9.69
N TYR A 161 6.42 13.14 -8.80
CA TYR A 161 7.80 12.97 -8.35
C TYR A 161 8.00 11.61 -7.66
N ASN A 162 7.13 11.23 -6.73
CA ASN A 162 7.18 9.96 -6.01
C ASN A 162 7.16 8.76 -6.96
N PHE A 163 6.33 8.81 -8.02
CA PHE A 163 6.30 7.78 -9.05
C PHE A 163 7.65 7.61 -9.75
N TYR A 164 8.24 8.71 -10.23
CA TYR A 164 9.53 8.65 -10.94
C TYR A 164 10.70 8.34 -10.02
N GLU A 165 10.67 8.81 -8.77
CA GLU A 165 11.65 8.44 -7.75
C GLU A 165 11.65 6.92 -7.54
N GLN A 166 10.48 6.31 -7.38
CA GLN A 166 10.36 4.86 -7.19
C GLN A 166 10.80 4.07 -8.42
N MET A 167 10.57 4.58 -9.63
CA MET A 167 11.10 3.96 -10.86
C MET A 167 12.63 3.86 -10.88
N ILE A 168 13.33 4.79 -10.23
CA ILE A 168 14.80 4.72 -10.07
C ILE A 168 15.17 3.82 -8.90
N MET A 169 14.55 4.01 -7.75
CA MET A 169 14.90 3.28 -6.52
C MET A 169 14.56 1.80 -6.60
N GLY A 170 13.53 1.46 -7.36
CA GLY A 170 12.89 0.16 -7.31
C GLY A 170 12.12 -0.07 -6.02
N ASP A 171 11.73 -1.32 -5.78
CA ASP A 171 11.09 -1.76 -4.55
C ASP A 171 11.68 -3.08 -4.07
N THR A 172 12.36 -3.04 -2.92
CA THR A 172 12.99 -4.23 -2.33
C THR A 172 11.95 -5.20 -1.80
N ALA A 173 10.78 -4.73 -1.34
CA ALA A 173 9.71 -5.58 -0.87
C ALA A 173 9.12 -6.43 -2.01
N ASP A 174 9.11 -5.88 -3.22
CA ASP A 174 8.61 -6.52 -4.42
C ASP A 174 9.71 -7.17 -5.28
N ASN A 175 10.95 -7.09 -4.80
CA ASN A 175 12.13 -7.58 -5.51
C ASN A 175 12.31 -6.93 -6.88
N VAL A 176 12.03 -5.63 -6.94
CA VAL A 176 12.19 -4.79 -8.13
C VAL A 176 13.41 -3.88 -7.94
N ASN A 177 14.41 -4.04 -8.81
CA ASN A 177 15.60 -3.20 -8.79
C ASN A 177 16.16 -3.11 -10.22
N TYR A 178 15.89 -2.00 -10.89
CA TYR A 178 16.36 -1.73 -12.25
C TYR A 178 17.72 -1.02 -12.27
N PHE A 179 18.01 -0.18 -11.26
CA PHE A 179 19.21 0.65 -11.25
C PHE A 179 20.03 0.39 -9.98
N LYS A 180 20.88 -0.61 -10.03
CA LYS A 180 21.72 -1.02 -8.88
C LYS A 180 22.53 0.16 -8.33
N GLY A 181 22.43 0.37 -7.01
CA GLY A 181 23.17 1.43 -6.32
C GLY A 181 22.61 2.85 -6.50
N LYS A 182 21.50 3.02 -7.21
CA LYS A 182 20.82 4.33 -7.36
C LYS A 182 19.64 4.42 -6.38
N GLY A 183 19.84 5.14 -5.29
CA GLY A 183 18.83 5.36 -4.27
C GLY A 183 18.23 6.76 -4.33
N LYS A 184 17.51 7.15 -3.27
CA LYS A 184 16.77 8.41 -3.15
C LYS A 184 17.61 9.65 -3.50
N ARG A 185 18.80 9.80 -2.92
CA ARG A 185 19.70 10.94 -3.21
C ARG A 185 20.10 11.04 -4.69
N PHE A 186 20.23 9.89 -5.36
CA PHE A 186 20.49 9.90 -6.79
C PHE A 186 19.28 10.38 -7.57
N ALA A 187 18.08 9.91 -7.24
CA ALA A 187 16.84 10.31 -7.88
C ALA A 187 16.56 11.81 -7.69
N GLU A 188 16.70 12.32 -6.47
CA GLU A 188 16.57 13.75 -6.15
C GLU A 188 17.46 14.62 -7.04
N LYS A 189 18.76 14.32 -7.09
CA LYS A 189 19.71 15.06 -7.93
C LYS A 189 19.44 14.87 -9.42
N TYR A 190 19.01 13.68 -9.83
CA TYR A 190 18.78 13.35 -11.23
C TYR A 190 17.57 14.09 -11.81
N PHE A 191 16.56 14.32 -10.98
CA PHE A 191 15.32 14.99 -11.36
C PHE A 191 15.20 16.45 -10.89
N GLU A 192 16.26 17.05 -10.33
CA GLU A 192 16.23 18.39 -9.71
C GLU A 192 15.72 19.52 -10.62
N ASP A 193 15.89 19.38 -11.94
CA ASP A 193 15.46 20.34 -12.96
C ASP A 193 14.17 19.91 -13.70
N CYS A 194 13.52 18.82 -13.28
CA CYS A 194 12.30 18.33 -13.89
C CYS A 194 11.07 18.97 -13.24
N GLN A 195 10.15 19.48 -14.07
CA GLN A 195 8.89 20.08 -13.64
C GLN A 195 7.67 19.46 -14.35
N THR A 196 7.90 18.73 -15.44
CA THR A 196 6.82 18.16 -16.25
C THR A 196 6.99 16.65 -16.41
N LYS A 197 5.89 15.93 -16.56
CA LYS A 197 5.86 14.49 -16.85
C LYS A 197 6.77 14.12 -18.04
N TYR A 198 6.81 14.98 -19.07
CA TYR A 198 7.69 14.78 -20.23
C TYR A 198 9.17 14.80 -19.85
N GLN A 199 9.59 15.77 -19.02
CA GLN A 199 10.99 15.89 -18.59
C GLN A 199 11.42 14.68 -17.76
N TYR A 200 10.60 14.28 -16.80
CA TYR A 200 10.82 13.06 -16.00
C TYR A 200 10.93 11.81 -16.88
N THR A 201 9.95 11.61 -17.78
CA THR A 201 9.95 10.46 -18.70
C THR A 201 11.18 10.43 -19.58
N LYS A 202 11.57 11.57 -20.16
CA LYS A 202 12.75 11.70 -21.01
C LYS A 202 14.03 11.33 -20.26
N LYS A 203 14.23 11.88 -19.06
CA LYS A 203 15.40 11.56 -18.23
C LYS A 203 15.43 10.09 -17.82
N LEU A 204 14.30 9.54 -17.36
CA LEU A 204 14.21 8.13 -17.01
C LEU A 204 14.55 7.23 -18.21
N TYR A 205 14.02 7.52 -19.39
CA TYR A 205 14.33 6.78 -20.60
C TYR A 205 15.82 6.85 -20.96
N GLN A 206 16.44 8.02 -20.86
CA GLN A 206 17.90 8.20 -21.07
C GLN A 206 18.71 7.37 -20.07
N LEU A 207 18.27 7.29 -18.82
CA LEU A 207 18.91 6.48 -17.79
C LEU A 207 18.82 4.97 -18.13
N PHE A 208 17.65 4.51 -18.58
CA PHE A 208 17.48 3.11 -19.04
C PHE A 208 18.40 2.78 -20.22
N ILE A 209 18.46 3.66 -21.22
CA ILE A 209 19.36 3.45 -22.37
C ILE A 209 20.82 3.36 -21.93
N LYS A 210 21.25 4.23 -21.02
CA LYS A 210 22.63 4.23 -20.51
C LYS A 210 22.98 2.99 -19.72
N GLU A 211 22.02 2.43 -18.99
CA GLU A 211 22.26 1.28 -18.10
C GLU A 211 22.19 -0.07 -18.84
N TYR A 212 21.39 -0.18 -19.91
CA TYR A 212 21.04 -1.44 -20.56
C TYR A 212 21.46 -1.55 -22.04
N LYS A 213 22.13 -0.56 -22.58
CA LYS A 213 22.81 -0.62 -23.88
C LYS A 213 24.33 -0.70 -23.71
#